data_390f3dfef1db3b420ffcfddc4b035b4d
#
_entry.id   390f3dfef1db3b420ffcfddc4b035b4d
#
_cell.length_a   1.000
_cell.length_b   1.000
_cell.length_c   1.000
_cell.angle_alpha   90.00
_cell.angle_beta   90.00
_cell.angle_gamma   90.00
#
_symmetry.space_group_name_H-M   'P 1'
#
loop_
_entity.id
_entity.type
_entity.pdbx_description
1 polymer ?
#
loop_
_entity_poly.entity_id
_entity_poly.type
_entity_poly.pdbx_seq_one_letter_code
_entity_poly.pdbx_strand_id
1 'polypeptide(L)'
;MYVILAYDVESRRTQIFKKICQRYLARVQNSVFEGELTKAQLRELQHELKKEVQEGECVRIWDIADNQIFKVHTIGEPRLEEGNLL
;
A
#
# COMPACT_ATOMS: atom_id res chain seq x y z
N MET A 1 -13.21 -1.89 7.07
CA MET A 1 -12.43 -0.65 7.03
C MET A 1 -12.08 -0.27 5.60
N TYR A 2 -12.00 0.99 5.33
CA TYR A 2 -11.61 1.45 4.01
C TYR A 2 -10.10 1.62 3.95
N VAL A 3 -9.50 1.14 2.89
CA VAL A 3 -8.05 1.10 2.77
C VAL A 3 -7.62 1.80 1.48
N ILE A 4 -6.59 2.61 1.59
CA ILE A 4 -5.91 3.20 0.44
C ILE A 4 -4.48 2.68 0.51
N LEU A 5 -3.96 2.20 -0.62
CA LEU A 5 -2.62 1.65 -0.69
C LEU A 5 -1.86 2.28 -1.85
N ALA A 6 -0.61 2.65 -1.59
CA ALA A 6 0.27 3.15 -2.63
C ALA A 6 1.63 2.47 -2.50
N TYR A 7 2.26 2.15 -3.63
CA TYR A 7 3.59 1.58 -3.60
C TYR A 7 4.54 2.37 -4.47
N ASP A 8 5.81 2.34 -4.10
CA ASP A 8 6.89 3.00 -4.80
C ASP A 8 7.95 1.94 -5.06
N VAL A 9 7.99 1.43 -6.29
CA VAL A 9 8.90 0.37 -6.71
C VAL A 9 9.40 0.68 -8.11
N GLU A 10 10.48 0.02 -8.51
CA GLU A 10 10.99 0.16 -9.88
C GLU A 10 9.93 -0.27 -10.89
N SER A 11 9.92 0.39 -12.05
CA SER A 11 8.92 0.11 -13.06
C SER A 11 8.88 -1.36 -13.50
N ARG A 12 10.02 -2.01 -13.53
CA ARG A 12 10.07 -3.44 -13.90
C ARG A 12 9.42 -4.36 -12.88
N ARG A 13 9.20 -3.86 -11.67
CA ARG A 13 8.61 -4.65 -10.58
C ARG A 13 7.16 -4.29 -10.28
N THR A 14 6.61 -3.30 -10.95
CA THR A 14 5.24 -2.84 -10.67
C THR A 14 4.20 -3.94 -10.88
N GLN A 15 4.41 -4.81 -11.87
CA GLN A 15 3.44 -5.88 -12.15
C GLN A 15 3.29 -6.85 -10.99
N ILE A 16 4.37 -7.12 -10.26
CA ILE A 16 4.33 -8.01 -9.11
C ILE A 16 3.36 -7.44 -8.07
N PHE A 17 3.52 -6.16 -7.75
CA PHE A 17 2.70 -5.50 -6.73
C PHE A 17 1.26 -5.31 -7.21
N LYS A 18 1.08 -4.99 -8.50
CA LYS A 18 -0.25 -4.87 -9.07
C LYS A 18 -1.03 -6.18 -8.94
N LYS A 19 -0.40 -7.31 -9.26
CA LYS A 19 -1.07 -8.61 -9.17
C LYS A 19 -1.49 -8.94 -7.75
N ILE A 20 -0.69 -8.58 -6.77
CA ILE A 20 -1.04 -8.80 -5.38
C ILE A 20 -2.21 -7.90 -4.98
N CYS A 21 -2.06 -6.60 -5.22
CA CYS A 21 -3.03 -5.62 -4.76
C CYS A 21 -4.40 -5.81 -5.40
N GLN A 22 -4.46 -6.15 -6.68
CA GLN A 22 -5.73 -6.24 -7.39
C GLN A 22 -6.59 -7.43 -6.93
N ARG A 23 -6.03 -8.36 -6.18
CA ARG A 23 -6.83 -9.44 -5.59
C ARG A 23 -7.63 -8.96 -4.38
N TYR A 24 -7.28 -7.83 -3.84
CA TYR A 24 -7.92 -7.28 -2.63
C TYR A 24 -8.59 -5.94 -2.86
N LEU A 25 -8.02 -5.13 -3.75
CA LEU A 25 -8.39 -3.72 -3.90
C LEU A 25 -8.60 -3.37 -5.36
N ALA A 26 -9.25 -2.25 -5.59
CA ALA A 26 -9.44 -1.71 -6.93
C ALA A 26 -8.34 -0.70 -7.24
N ARG A 27 -7.82 -0.77 -8.45
CA ARG A 27 -6.79 0.16 -8.89
C ARG A 27 -7.42 1.51 -9.21
N VAL A 28 -6.83 2.55 -8.65
CA VAL A 28 -7.30 3.93 -8.88
C VAL A 28 -6.37 4.65 -9.85
N GLN A 29 -5.06 4.50 -9.62
CA GLN A 29 -4.02 5.06 -10.46
C GLN A 29 -2.90 4.05 -10.56
N ASN A 30 -1.84 4.37 -11.27
CA ASN A 30 -0.75 3.43 -11.56
C ASN A 30 -0.31 2.58 -10.38
N SER A 31 -0.03 3.20 -9.26
CA SER A 31 0.45 2.47 -8.08
C SER A 31 -0.41 2.79 -6.86
N VAL A 32 -1.68 3.12 -7.09
CA VAL A 32 -2.62 3.46 -6.01
C VAL A 32 -3.84 2.58 -6.12
N PHE A 33 -4.21 1.96 -5.02
CA PHE A 33 -5.34 1.04 -4.91
C PHE A 33 -6.20 1.44 -3.72
N GLU A 34 -7.47 1.11 -3.76
CA GLU A 34 -8.36 1.37 -2.63
C GLU A 34 -9.51 0.38 -2.59
N GLY A 35 -10.14 0.25 -1.43
CA GLY A 35 -11.31 -0.60 -1.27
C GLY A 35 -11.58 -0.95 0.18
N GLU A 36 -12.68 -1.66 0.38
CA GLU A 36 -13.06 -2.16 1.69
C GLU A 36 -12.39 -3.48 1.98
N LEU A 37 -11.80 -3.61 3.17
CA LEU A 37 -11.21 -4.87 3.60
C LEU A 37 -11.62 -5.18 5.03
N THR A 38 -11.68 -6.45 5.35
CA THR A 38 -11.76 -6.90 6.74
C THR A 38 -10.35 -6.84 7.31
N LYS A 39 -10.25 -6.92 8.63
CA LYS A 39 -8.94 -6.97 9.29
C LYS A 39 -8.13 -8.17 8.84
N ALA A 40 -8.79 -9.30 8.64
CA ALA A 40 -8.13 -10.51 8.18
C ALA A 40 -7.56 -10.32 6.77
N GLN A 41 -8.35 -9.71 5.88
CA GLN A 41 -7.90 -9.46 4.52
C GLN A 41 -6.71 -8.50 4.49
N LEU A 42 -6.76 -7.46 5.33
CA LEU A 42 -5.65 -6.53 5.41
C LEU A 42 -4.37 -7.24 5.87
N ARG A 43 -4.48 -8.10 6.86
CA ARG A 43 -3.32 -8.88 7.33
C ARG A 43 -2.77 -9.79 6.25
N GLU A 44 -3.65 -10.44 5.50
CA GLU A 44 -3.23 -11.29 4.40
C GLU A 44 -2.47 -10.48 3.34
N LEU A 45 -3.03 -9.35 2.97
CA LEU A 45 -2.42 -8.46 1.98
C LEU A 45 -1.05 -7.99 2.46
N GLN A 46 -0.96 -7.54 3.70
CA GLN A 46 0.31 -7.10 4.28
C GLN A 46 1.33 -8.22 4.29
N HIS A 47 0.90 -9.43 4.60
CA HIS A 47 1.79 -10.59 4.64
C HIS A 47 2.37 -10.88 3.25
N GLU A 48 1.56 -10.83 2.24
CA GLU A 48 2.03 -11.06 0.86
C GLU A 48 2.99 -9.97 0.42
N LEU A 49 2.68 -8.72 0.74
CA LEU A 49 3.54 -7.60 0.36
C LEU A 49 4.89 -7.66 1.07
N LYS A 50 4.90 -8.05 2.33
CA LYS A 50 6.15 -8.17 3.08
C LYS A 50 7.11 -9.17 2.46
N LYS A 51 6.57 -10.22 1.85
CA LYS A 51 7.41 -11.21 1.18
C LYS A 51 8.07 -10.65 -0.08
N GLU A 52 7.43 -9.67 -0.72
CA GLU A 52 7.89 -9.16 -2.00
C GLU A 52 8.77 -7.92 -1.89
N VAL A 53 8.54 -7.09 -0.90
CA VAL A 53 9.26 -5.81 -0.78
C VAL A 53 10.76 -6.04 -0.63
N GLN A 54 11.52 -5.36 -1.45
CA GLN A 54 12.97 -5.42 -1.46
C GLN A 54 13.55 -4.08 -1.02
N GLU A 55 14.85 -4.06 -0.81
CA GLU A 55 15.55 -2.84 -0.40
C GLU A 55 15.25 -1.70 -1.38
N GLY A 56 14.94 -0.54 -0.84
CA GLY A 56 14.60 0.64 -1.65
C GLY A 56 13.15 0.71 -2.07
N GLU A 57 12.38 -0.33 -1.81
CA GLU A 57 10.95 -0.34 -2.15
C GLU A 57 10.12 0.00 -0.93
N CYS A 58 8.92 0.52 -1.17
CA CYS A 58 8.04 0.92 -0.10
C CYS A 58 6.58 0.70 -0.49
N VAL A 59 5.78 0.23 0.47
CA VAL A 59 4.33 0.17 0.34
C VAL A 59 3.75 0.88 1.55
N ARG A 60 2.82 1.78 1.31
CA ARG A 60 2.11 2.47 2.39
C ARG A 60 0.63 2.17 2.30
N ILE A 61 0.04 1.89 3.43
CA ILE A 61 -1.37 1.54 3.52
C ILE A 61 -2.01 2.44 4.56
N TRP A 62 -3.03 3.18 4.12
CA TRP A 62 -3.82 4.03 5.01
C TRP A 62 -5.10 3.29 5.33
N ASP A 63 -5.33 3.07 6.60
CA ASP A 63 -6.44 2.30 7.12
C ASP A 63 -7.40 3.28 7.79
N ILE A 64 -8.55 3.48 7.18
CA ILE A 64 -9.55 4.43 7.63
C ILE A 64 -10.73 3.67 8.21
N ALA A 65 -10.98 3.87 9.48
CA ALA A 65 -12.05 3.17 10.18
C ALA A 65 -13.05 4.17 10.73
N ASP A 66 -14.32 3.99 10.37
CA ASP A 66 -15.44 4.70 11.00
C ASP A 66 -15.30 6.22 11.08
N ASN A 67 -14.93 6.87 10.01
CA ASN A 67 -14.79 8.32 9.98
C ASN A 67 -13.73 8.86 10.90
N GLN A 68 -12.93 8.01 11.45
CA GLN A 68 -11.99 8.41 12.48
C GLN A 68 -10.59 8.54 11.92
N ILE A 69 -9.68 8.82 12.82
CA ILE A 69 -8.27 8.92 12.50
C ILE A 69 -7.82 7.61 11.88
N PHE A 70 -7.13 7.70 10.79
CA PHE A 70 -6.62 6.53 10.13
C PHE A 70 -5.26 6.14 10.69
N LYS A 71 -4.92 4.89 10.50
CA LYS A 71 -3.60 4.37 10.81
C LYS A 71 -2.84 4.24 9.51
N VAL A 72 -1.53 4.43 9.58
CA VAL A 72 -0.67 4.23 8.42
C VAL A 72 0.26 3.08 8.70
N HIS A 73 0.25 2.10 7.81
CA HIS A 73 1.15 0.95 7.86
C HIS A 73 2.17 1.12 6.76
N THR A 74 3.46 1.06 7.11
CA THR A 74 4.53 1.21 6.13
C THR A 74 5.35 -0.07 6.06
N ILE A 75 5.55 -0.55 4.87
CA ILE A 75 6.39 -1.72 4.60
C ILE A 75 7.51 -1.25 3.69
N GLY A 76 8.74 -1.40 4.14
CA GLY A 76 9.91 -0.88 3.44
C GLY A 76 10.26 0.51 3.93
N GLU A 77 11.06 1.21 3.16
CA GLU A 77 11.55 2.53 3.54
C GLU A 77 10.95 3.60 2.66
N PRO A 78 10.14 4.52 3.24
CA PRO A 78 9.56 5.59 2.44
C PRO A 78 10.62 6.58 2.01
N ARG A 79 10.48 7.08 0.80
CA ARG A 79 11.30 8.20 0.32
C ARG A 79 10.60 9.47 0.71
N LEU A 80 11.28 10.28 1.50
CA LEU A 80 10.77 11.59 1.87
C LEU A 80 11.58 12.62 1.11
N GLU A 81 10.90 13.39 0.28
CA GLU A 81 11.56 14.45 -0.47
C GLU A 81 11.58 15.71 0.36
N GLU A 82 12.77 16.25 0.56
CA GLU A 82 12.91 17.50 1.27
C GLU A 82 12.36 18.65 0.43
N GLY A 83 11.81 19.63 1.11
CA GLY A 83 11.32 20.83 0.44
C GLY A 83 9.90 20.71 -0.08
N ASN A 84 9.32 19.54 -0.04
CA ASN A 84 7.94 19.33 -0.45
C ASN A 84 6.98 19.25 0.70
N LEU A 85 7.47 19.48 1.88
CA LEU A 85 6.66 19.49 3.07
C LEU A 85 6.07 20.88 3.24
N LEU A 86 4.83 20.96 3.05
CA LEU A 86 4.13 22.24 3.21
C LEU A 86 3.28 22.22 4.44
#